data_8935f8b792b9ca663d9709b1797d61b9
#
_entry.id   8935f8b792b9ca663d9709b1797d61b9
#
_cell.length_a   1.000
_cell.length_b   1.000
_cell.length_c   1.000
_cell.angle_alpha   90.00
_cell.angle_beta   90.00
_cell.angle_gamma   90.00
#
_symmetry.space_group_name_H-M   'P 1'
#
loop_
_entity.id
_entity.type
_entity.pdbx_description
1 polymer ?
#
loop_
_entity_poly.entity_id
_entity_poly.type
_entity_poly.pdbx_seq_one_letter_code
_entity_poly.pdbx_strand_id
1 'polypeptide(L)'
;MKKNLFFVLLLCSVLQGTSQTPAEFKSPTDRYRPKPLWFWNNTTVTRKGIDTQLKALKEQAGYGGVSILPFGAKFGPKYLSPEYFDLYEYTAGKAEALGMQLSLYDEYGFPSGSGGAIGGDDIPRFLNRYPSLAMKRLDKIEEEVDGGTVYHKPASAAGKLMSVVAMDTATKERIDLTDKITEGVIVWKVPEGRWKIMQFVCVNDGDPNMDYLSKDAARAYVTMTHEQYYKRFPQYFGTTITETFFDEPTLYRAKGRVWTPSFNDEYRARYGSSPALYYPALWYDIGPETEAARNALFTLRSDLYAEAYPLTISRWSAAHGALATGHQ
;
A
#
# COMPACT_ATOMS: atom_id res chain seq x y z
N MET A 1 -49.84 -54.37 17.41
CA MET A 1 -48.49 -53.76 17.34
C MET A 1 -48.27 -53.32 15.93
N LYS A 2 -48.43 -52.01 15.64
CA LYS A 2 -48.17 -51.42 14.31
C LYS A 2 -46.76 -50.86 14.29
N LYS A 3 -45.91 -51.41 13.40
CA LYS A 3 -44.53 -50.87 13.15
C LYS A 3 -44.63 -49.71 12.20
N ASN A 4 -44.34 -48.51 12.66
CA ASN A 4 -44.17 -47.33 11.81
C ASN A 4 -42.78 -47.35 11.22
N LEU A 5 -42.69 -47.50 9.89
CA LEU A 5 -41.48 -47.39 9.09
C LEU A 5 -41.27 -45.92 8.75
N PHE A 6 -40.32 -45.25 9.39
CA PHE A 6 -39.91 -43.89 9.05
C PHE A 6 -38.98 -43.97 7.85
N PHE A 7 -39.45 -43.48 6.71
CA PHE A 7 -38.62 -43.26 5.51
C PHE A 7 -37.90 -41.92 5.66
N VAL A 8 -36.63 -41.95 5.95
CA VAL A 8 -35.76 -40.75 5.89
C VAL A 8 -35.39 -40.53 4.46
N LEU A 9 -36.02 -39.56 3.79
CA LEU A 9 -35.55 -39.05 2.51
C LEU A 9 -34.30 -38.20 2.75
N LEU A 10 -33.17 -38.77 2.45
CA LEU A 10 -31.90 -38.03 2.37
C LEU A 10 -31.94 -37.17 1.10
N LEU A 11 -32.26 -35.89 1.23
CA LEU A 11 -32.08 -34.90 0.15
C LEU A 11 -30.58 -34.69 -0.01
N CYS A 12 -29.94 -35.42 -0.91
CA CYS A 12 -28.65 -35.07 -1.45
C CYS A 12 -28.85 -33.82 -2.30
N SER A 13 -28.68 -32.63 -1.71
CA SER A 13 -28.40 -31.42 -2.47
C SER A 13 -27.05 -31.61 -3.16
N VAL A 14 -27.09 -32.04 -4.40
CA VAL A 14 -25.94 -32.01 -5.30
C VAL A 14 -25.64 -30.52 -5.46
N LEU A 15 -24.65 -30.02 -4.74
CA LEU A 15 -23.94 -28.80 -5.08
C LEU A 15 -23.37 -29.05 -6.47
N GLN A 16 -24.13 -28.63 -7.50
CA GLN A 16 -23.57 -28.50 -8.85
C GLN A 16 -22.49 -27.44 -8.77
N GLY A 17 -21.27 -27.85 -8.41
CA GLY A 17 -20.09 -27.10 -8.77
C GLY A 17 -20.14 -26.96 -10.27
N THR A 18 -20.24 -25.74 -10.78
CA THR A 18 -20.14 -25.44 -12.20
C THR A 18 -18.70 -25.72 -12.61
N SER A 19 -18.36 -27.03 -12.78
CA SER A 19 -17.08 -27.40 -13.39
C SER A 19 -17.14 -26.97 -14.85
N GLN A 20 -16.13 -26.24 -15.30
CA GLN A 20 -16.00 -25.88 -16.70
C GLN A 20 -15.94 -27.16 -17.56
N THR A 21 -16.71 -27.17 -18.62
CA THR A 21 -16.63 -28.26 -19.61
C THR A 21 -15.31 -28.19 -20.37
N PRO A 22 -14.82 -29.30 -20.95
CA PRO A 22 -13.64 -29.26 -21.82
C PRO A 22 -13.76 -28.27 -22.98
N ALA A 23 -14.96 -28.01 -23.47
CA ALA A 23 -15.22 -27.04 -24.52
C ALA A 23 -15.05 -25.60 -24.02
N GLU A 24 -15.60 -25.29 -22.85
CA GLU A 24 -15.42 -23.97 -22.19
C GLU A 24 -13.96 -23.72 -21.80
N PHE A 25 -13.21 -24.77 -21.42
CA PHE A 25 -11.79 -24.66 -21.15
C PHE A 25 -10.97 -24.34 -22.42
N LYS A 26 -11.33 -24.96 -23.56
CA LYS A 26 -10.67 -24.71 -24.85
C LYS A 26 -11.02 -23.36 -25.47
N SER A 27 -12.22 -22.85 -25.21
CA SER A 27 -12.70 -21.57 -25.71
C SER A 27 -13.35 -20.79 -24.54
N PRO A 28 -12.56 -20.25 -23.63
CA PRO A 28 -13.08 -19.51 -22.48
C PRO A 28 -13.81 -18.25 -22.94
N THR A 29 -14.84 -17.87 -22.17
CA THR A 29 -15.49 -16.58 -22.34
C THR A 29 -14.51 -15.44 -22.03
N ASP A 30 -14.77 -14.24 -22.53
CA ASP A 30 -13.87 -13.08 -22.37
C ASP A 30 -13.54 -12.78 -20.90
N ARG A 31 -14.44 -13.12 -19.97
CA ARG A 31 -14.22 -12.99 -18.53
C ARG A 31 -12.97 -13.76 -18.02
N TYR A 32 -12.65 -14.88 -18.64
CA TYR A 32 -11.54 -15.76 -18.22
C TYR A 32 -10.30 -15.63 -19.13
N ARG A 33 -10.34 -14.72 -20.10
CA ARG A 33 -9.21 -14.44 -20.98
C ARG A 33 -8.22 -13.52 -20.31
N PRO A 34 -6.92 -13.61 -20.62
CA PRO A 34 -5.90 -12.72 -20.07
C PRO A 34 -6.21 -11.24 -20.32
N LYS A 35 -5.82 -10.40 -19.34
CA LYS A 35 -5.88 -8.94 -19.40
C LYS A 35 -4.48 -8.40 -19.11
N PRO A 36 -3.57 -8.32 -20.08
CA PRO A 36 -2.21 -7.87 -19.87
C PRO A 36 -2.14 -6.37 -19.55
N LEU A 37 -1.02 -5.96 -18.92
CA LEU A 37 -0.65 -4.56 -18.87
C LEU A 37 -0.35 -4.07 -20.28
N TRP A 38 -1.03 -3.02 -20.70
CA TRP A 38 -0.84 -2.37 -21.99
C TRP A 38 -0.06 -1.08 -21.82
N PHE A 39 1.23 -1.17 -22.04
CA PHE A 39 2.15 -0.06 -21.86
C PHE A 39 1.94 1.03 -22.91
N TRP A 40 1.47 2.17 -22.46
CA TRP A 40 1.54 3.42 -23.21
C TRP A 40 2.84 4.10 -22.88
N ASN A 41 3.96 3.66 -23.43
CA ASN A 41 5.26 4.10 -22.98
C ASN A 41 6.08 4.83 -24.06
N ASN A 42 6.79 5.86 -23.64
CA ASN A 42 7.75 6.64 -24.46
C ASN A 42 7.21 7.08 -25.85
N THR A 43 5.91 7.36 -25.94
CA THR A 43 5.26 7.71 -27.21
C THR A 43 4.13 8.71 -27.00
N THR A 44 3.75 9.40 -28.07
CA THR A 44 2.49 10.14 -28.10
C THR A 44 1.37 9.18 -28.50
N VAL A 45 0.42 8.99 -27.59
CA VAL A 45 -0.73 8.14 -27.82
C VAL A 45 -1.71 8.80 -28.78
N THR A 46 -2.23 8.05 -29.74
CA THR A 46 -3.18 8.54 -30.75
C THR A 46 -4.39 7.62 -30.87
N ARG A 47 -5.56 8.15 -31.22
CA ARG A 47 -6.77 7.35 -31.45
C ARG A 47 -6.54 6.26 -32.52
N LYS A 48 -5.80 6.55 -33.60
CA LYS A 48 -5.45 5.55 -34.61
C LYS A 48 -4.60 4.41 -34.03
N GLY A 49 -3.64 4.74 -33.16
CA GLY A 49 -2.82 3.73 -32.48
C GLY A 49 -3.67 2.86 -31.56
N ILE A 50 -4.57 3.46 -30.80
CA ILE A 50 -5.54 2.75 -29.94
C ILE A 50 -6.38 1.77 -30.76
N ASP A 51 -7.02 2.23 -31.83
CA ASP A 51 -7.86 1.38 -32.70
C ASP A 51 -7.08 0.18 -33.25
N THR A 52 -5.88 0.43 -33.77
CA THR A 52 -5.05 -0.61 -34.36
C THR A 52 -4.62 -1.65 -33.32
N GLN A 53 -4.16 -1.21 -32.15
CA GLN A 53 -3.66 -2.10 -31.13
C GLN A 53 -4.77 -2.87 -30.43
N LEU A 54 -5.88 -2.22 -30.04
CA LEU A 54 -7.01 -2.93 -29.42
C LEU A 54 -7.58 -4.01 -30.34
N LYS A 55 -7.72 -3.71 -31.62
CA LYS A 55 -8.16 -4.70 -32.61
C LYS A 55 -7.20 -5.89 -32.69
N ALA A 56 -5.90 -5.65 -32.72
CA ALA A 56 -4.90 -6.72 -32.74
C ALA A 56 -4.89 -7.54 -31.44
N LEU A 57 -5.02 -6.90 -30.29
CA LEU A 57 -5.08 -7.55 -28.98
C LEU A 57 -6.33 -8.46 -28.88
N LYS A 58 -7.47 -8.03 -29.42
CA LYS A 58 -8.71 -8.84 -29.46
C LYS A 58 -8.62 -9.97 -30.45
N GLU A 59 -8.37 -9.65 -31.75
CA GLU A 59 -8.54 -10.57 -32.86
C GLU A 59 -7.35 -11.51 -33.05
N GLN A 60 -6.11 -11.03 -32.81
CA GLN A 60 -4.89 -11.81 -33.04
C GLN A 60 -4.38 -12.49 -31.76
N ALA A 61 -4.41 -11.77 -30.64
CA ALA A 61 -3.93 -12.31 -29.37
C ALA A 61 -5.04 -12.95 -28.53
N GLY A 62 -6.31 -12.67 -28.80
CA GLY A 62 -7.43 -13.27 -28.11
C GLY A 62 -7.61 -12.79 -26.66
N TYR A 63 -7.14 -11.59 -26.31
CA TYR A 63 -7.28 -11.05 -24.97
C TYR A 63 -8.71 -10.62 -24.65
N GLY A 64 -9.10 -10.81 -23.36
CA GLY A 64 -10.40 -10.40 -22.84
C GLY A 64 -10.45 -8.94 -22.39
N GLY A 65 -9.31 -8.30 -22.25
CA GLY A 65 -9.19 -6.92 -21.82
C GLY A 65 -7.74 -6.48 -21.72
N VAL A 66 -7.52 -5.26 -21.18
CA VAL A 66 -6.18 -4.70 -20.96
C VAL A 66 -6.19 -3.77 -19.75
N SER A 67 -5.04 -3.56 -19.13
CA SER A 67 -4.80 -2.52 -18.14
C SER A 67 -3.86 -1.46 -18.72
N ILE A 68 -4.33 -0.21 -18.83
CA ILE A 68 -3.56 0.87 -19.45
C ILE A 68 -2.53 1.39 -18.48
N LEU A 69 -1.24 1.17 -18.78
CA LEU A 69 -0.10 1.63 -17.98
C LEU A 69 0.64 2.75 -18.73
N PRO A 70 0.42 4.02 -18.39
CA PRO A 70 1.22 5.13 -18.92
C PRO A 70 2.61 5.12 -18.29
N PHE A 71 3.66 5.29 -19.10
CA PHE A 71 5.02 5.16 -18.60
C PHE A 71 6.06 5.86 -19.48
N GLY A 72 7.11 6.40 -18.86
CA GLY A 72 8.33 6.83 -19.53
C GLY A 72 8.42 8.31 -19.90
N ALA A 73 9.63 8.84 -19.93
CA ALA A 73 9.95 10.27 -20.04
C ALA A 73 9.43 10.98 -21.32
N LYS A 74 9.09 10.22 -22.36
CA LYS A 74 8.57 10.76 -23.64
C LYS A 74 7.09 10.44 -23.84
N PHE A 75 6.36 10.20 -22.77
CA PHE A 75 4.93 9.93 -22.85
C PHE A 75 4.14 11.21 -23.11
N GLY A 76 3.13 11.12 -23.96
CA GLY A 76 2.14 12.17 -24.20
C GLY A 76 0.77 11.57 -24.54
N PRO A 77 -0.32 12.17 -24.09
CA PRO A 77 -0.44 13.42 -23.33
C PRO A 77 -0.06 13.29 -21.85
N LYS A 78 0.06 14.43 -21.15
CA LYS A 78 0.41 14.45 -19.74
C LYS A 78 -0.59 13.66 -18.89
N TYR A 79 -0.09 12.81 -18.01
CA TYR A 79 -0.92 11.97 -17.12
C TYR A 79 -1.93 12.80 -16.30
N LEU A 80 -3.16 12.32 -16.21
CA LEU A 80 -4.32 12.97 -15.57
C LEU A 80 -4.66 14.36 -16.15
N SER A 81 -4.16 14.73 -17.34
CA SER A 81 -4.61 15.93 -18.05
C SER A 81 -5.97 15.68 -18.74
N PRO A 82 -6.69 16.74 -19.14
CA PRO A 82 -7.89 16.58 -19.96
C PRO A 82 -7.68 15.72 -21.19
N GLU A 83 -6.57 15.93 -21.91
CA GLU A 83 -6.22 15.20 -23.13
C GLU A 83 -5.93 13.71 -22.83
N TYR A 84 -5.34 13.40 -21.68
CA TYR A 84 -5.17 12.01 -21.24
C TYR A 84 -6.52 11.34 -21.00
N PHE A 85 -7.41 12.01 -20.31
CA PHE A 85 -8.74 11.48 -20.03
C PHE A 85 -9.59 11.33 -21.29
N ASP A 86 -9.48 12.24 -22.26
CA ASP A 86 -10.16 12.10 -23.56
C ASP A 86 -9.71 10.85 -24.32
N LEU A 87 -8.42 10.52 -24.27
CA LEU A 87 -7.90 9.29 -24.88
C LEU A 87 -8.29 8.04 -24.07
N TYR A 88 -8.33 8.16 -22.75
CA TYR A 88 -8.76 7.05 -21.90
C TYR A 88 -10.24 6.72 -22.12
N GLU A 89 -11.12 7.73 -22.16
CA GLU A 89 -12.55 7.56 -22.44
C GLU A 89 -12.77 6.99 -23.85
N TYR A 90 -12.06 7.53 -24.85
CA TYR A 90 -12.08 6.96 -26.19
C TYR A 90 -11.72 5.48 -26.20
N THR A 91 -10.70 5.11 -25.43
CA THR A 91 -10.27 3.72 -25.29
C THR A 91 -11.35 2.87 -24.63
N ALA A 92 -12.02 3.39 -23.60
CA ALA A 92 -13.11 2.69 -22.91
C ALA A 92 -14.27 2.41 -23.87
N GLY A 93 -14.70 3.38 -24.67
CA GLY A 93 -15.73 3.19 -25.69
C GLY A 93 -15.34 2.18 -26.77
N LYS A 94 -14.06 2.16 -27.17
CA LYS A 94 -13.57 1.16 -28.14
C LYS A 94 -13.48 -0.24 -27.54
N ALA A 95 -13.02 -0.35 -26.29
CA ALA A 95 -12.99 -1.63 -25.57
C ALA A 95 -14.42 -2.20 -25.44
N GLU A 96 -15.39 -1.37 -25.04
CA GLU A 96 -16.80 -1.75 -24.97
C GLU A 96 -17.32 -2.27 -26.30
N ALA A 97 -17.08 -1.54 -27.42
CA ALA A 97 -17.51 -1.94 -28.76
C ALA A 97 -16.87 -3.27 -29.22
N LEU A 98 -15.70 -3.63 -28.72
CA LEU A 98 -15.01 -4.89 -29.00
C LEU A 98 -15.35 -6.01 -27.99
N GLY A 99 -16.21 -5.75 -27.01
CA GLY A 99 -16.48 -6.67 -25.90
C GLY A 99 -15.25 -6.96 -25.04
N MET A 100 -14.32 -6.00 -24.93
CA MET A 100 -13.13 -6.08 -24.10
C MET A 100 -13.36 -5.34 -22.78
N GLN A 101 -12.68 -5.78 -21.73
CA GLN A 101 -12.68 -5.13 -20.44
C GLN A 101 -11.43 -4.26 -20.24
N LEU A 102 -11.55 -3.27 -19.38
CA LEU A 102 -10.42 -2.48 -18.90
C LEU A 102 -10.20 -2.71 -17.41
N SER A 103 -8.94 -2.77 -17.03
CA SER A 103 -8.51 -2.61 -15.65
C SER A 103 -7.95 -1.19 -15.49
N LEU A 104 -8.47 -0.44 -14.52
CA LEU A 104 -7.97 0.90 -14.21
C LEU A 104 -6.62 0.78 -13.50
N TYR A 105 -5.55 1.11 -14.20
CA TYR A 105 -4.21 1.22 -13.61
C TYR A 105 -4.08 2.58 -12.91
N ASP A 106 -3.75 2.59 -11.63
CA ASP A 106 -3.93 3.74 -10.76
C ASP A 106 -2.74 4.71 -10.68
N GLU A 107 -1.69 4.49 -11.50
CA GLU A 107 -0.45 5.25 -11.42
C GLU A 107 0.14 5.57 -12.80
N TYR A 108 1.16 6.42 -12.83
CA TYR A 108 2.05 6.64 -13.95
C TYR A 108 3.38 5.89 -13.71
N GLY A 109 3.53 4.73 -14.36
CA GLY A 109 4.58 3.79 -14.01
C GLY A 109 4.29 3.09 -12.68
N PHE A 110 5.30 2.73 -11.95
CA PHE A 110 5.22 2.06 -10.66
C PHE A 110 6.34 2.54 -9.72
N PRO A 111 6.18 2.42 -8.39
CA PRO A 111 5.05 1.86 -7.67
C PRO A 111 3.86 2.83 -7.53
N SER A 112 2.66 2.26 -7.32
CA SER A 112 1.46 3.02 -6.98
C SER A 112 1.62 3.78 -5.68
N GLY A 113 1.15 5.04 -5.62
CA GLY A 113 1.18 5.86 -4.41
C GLY A 113 1.67 7.29 -4.59
N SER A 114 2.27 7.62 -5.75
CA SER A 114 2.79 8.97 -6.04
C SER A 114 1.83 9.83 -6.87
N GLY A 115 0.98 9.19 -7.64
CA GLY A 115 0.11 9.86 -8.60
C GLY A 115 0.85 10.54 -9.74
N GLY A 116 2.01 9.99 -10.17
CA GLY A 116 2.72 10.41 -11.34
C GLY A 116 4.19 10.83 -11.20
N ALA A 117 4.78 10.69 -10.01
CA ALA A 117 6.17 11.11 -9.81
C ALA A 117 7.23 10.12 -10.32
N ILE A 118 6.88 8.83 -10.29
CA ILE A 118 7.80 7.75 -10.65
C ILE A 118 7.40 7.25 -12.04
N GLY A 119 8.38 7.05 -12.90
CA GLY A 119 8.13 6.62 -14.28
C GLY A 119 8.23 7.70 -15.36
N GLY A 120 8.54 8.95 -14.98
CA GLY A 120 8.91 10.02 -15.91
C GLY A 120 7.99 11.24 -15.96
N ASP A 121 6.90 11.26 -15.22
CA ASP A 121 6.17 12.51 -14.97
C ASP A 121 6.79 13.19 -13.73
N ASP A 122 7.72 14.12 -13.90
CA ASP A 122 8.53 14.79 -12.86
C ASP A 122 7.72 15.56 -11.79
N ILE A 123 6.43 15.27 -11.68
CA ILE A 123 5.54 15.93 -10.71
C ILE A 123 5.24 14.98 -9.56
N PRO A 124 5.80 15.16 -8.36
CA PRO A 124 5.46 14.40 -7.16
C PRO A 124 4.09 14.82 -6.63
N ARG A 125 3.03 14.47 -7.36
CA ARG A 125 1.66 14.97 -7.15
C ARG A 125 1.15 14.73 -5.75
N PHE A 126 1.36 13.52 -5.21
CA PHE A 126 0.89 13.20 -3.87
C PHE A 126 1.66 13.97 -2.81
N LEU A 127 2.99 13.96 -2.87
CA LEU A 127 3.85 14.69 -1.93
C LEU A 127 3.56 16.19 -1.93
N ASN A 128 3.38 16.80 -3.11
CA ASN A 128 3.08 18.24 -3.23
C ASN A 128 1.69 18.58 -2.69
N ARG A 129 0.72 17.71 -2.89
CA ARG A 129 -0.67 17.97 -2.47
C ARG A 129 -0.94 17.62 -1.02
N TYR A 130 -0.30 16.57 -0.51
CA TYR A 130 -0.52 16.01 0.82
C TYR A 130 0.80 15.73 1.55
N PRO A 131 1.65 16.74 1.79
CA PRO A 131 3.00 16.53 2.34
C PRO A 131 2.98 15.87 3.73
N SER A 132 1.95 16.12 4.54
CA SER A 132 1.80 15.49 5.85
C SER A 132 1.46 14.00 5.79
N LEU A 133 0.88 13.54 4.67
CA LEU A 133 0.49 12.15 4.42
C LEU A 133 1.50 11.38 3.55
N ALA A 134 2.60 12.02 3.16
CA ALA A 134 3.67 11.37 2.41
C ALA A 134 4.42 10.34 3.26
N MET A 135 5.16 9.46 2.57
CA MET A 135 5.90 8.36 3.18
C MET A 135 6.85 8.83 4.26
N LYS A 136 6.87 8.07 5.34
CA LYS A 136 7.73 8.30 6.48
C LYS A 136 8.56 7.06 6.80
N ARG A 137 9.65 7.26 7.51
CA ARG A 137 10.48 6.18 8.03
C ARG A 137 10.74 6.33 9.51
N LEU A 138 10.99 5.22 10.15
CA LEU A 138 11.58 5.21 11.49
C LEU A 138 13.09 5.38 11.38
N ASP A 139 13.62 6.33 12.10
CA ASP A 139 15.05 6.55 12.24
C ASP A 139 15.44 6.64 13.71
N LYS A 140 16.73 6.60 14.01
CA LYS A 140 17.22 6.73 15.39
C LYS A 140 18.40 7.68 15.48
N ILE A 141 18.50 8.33 16.61
CA ILE A 141 19.65 9.10 17.07
C ILE A 141 20.14 8.42 18.34
N GLU A 142 21.43 8.20 18.46
CA GLU A 142 21.96 7.47 19.62
C GLU A 142 23.30 8.01 20.09
N GLU A 143 23.55 7.79 21.36
CA GLU A 143 24.86 8.03 22.00
C GLU A 143 25.07 7.04 23.15
N GLU A 144 26.34 6.82 23.52
CA GLU A 144 26.70 6.01 24.67
C GLU A 144 27.13 6.91 25.82
N VAL A 145 26.73 6.53 27.02
CA VAL A 145 27.03 7.25 28.27
C VAL A 145 27.49 6.29 29.35
N ASP A 146 28.40 6.73 30.21
CA ASP A 146 28.86 5.97 31.35
C ASP A 146 27.96 6.21 32.54
N GLY A 147 27.83 5.18 33.42
CA GLY A 147 27.06 5.24 34.66
C GLY A 147 27.59 6.25 35.67
N GLY A 148 26.77 6.56 36.67
CA GLY A 148 27.07 7.53 37.70
C GLY A 148 26.95 8.99 37.27
N THR A 149 26.56 9.26 36.01
CA THR A 149 26.36 10.61 35.46
C THR A 149 24.89 11.00 35.41
N VAL A 150 24.61 12.26 35.08
CA VAL A 150 23.26 12.72 34.76
C VAL A 150 23.18 13.01 33.25
N TYR A 151 22.34 12.26 32.57
CA TYR A 151 22.00 12.54 31.17
C TYR A 151 21.04 13.72 31.11
N HIS A 152 21.46 14.79 30.44
CA HIS A 152 20.68 16.01 30.30
C HIS A 152 20.83 16.52 28.87
N LYS A 153 19.91 16.13 27.97
CA LYS A 153 19.98 16.44 26.53
C LYS A 153 18.58 16.75 25.99
N PRO A 154 18.51 17.59 24.94
CA PRO A 154 17.24 17.83 24.28
C PRO A 154 16.69 16.55 23.62
N ALA A 155 15.38 16.40 23.67
CA ALA A 155 14.68 15.44 22.85
C ALA A 155 14.73 15.89 21.37
N SER A 156 14.84 14.92 20.47
CA SER A 156 14.94 15.21 19.03
C SER A 156 13.67 15.87 18.49
N ALA A 157 13.86 16.94 17.75
CA ALA A 157 12.83 17.62 16.98
C ALA A 157 12.86 17.28 15.46
N ALA A 158 13.62 16.26 15.05
CA ALA A 158 13.76 15.89 13.64
C ALA A 158 12.47 15.33 13.00
N GLY A 159 11.50 14.95 13.83
CA GLY A 159 10.20 14.42 13.41
C GLY A 159 9.34 14.11 14.62
N LYS A 160 8.33 13.23 14.48
CA LYS A 160 7.57 12.75 15.64
C LYS A 160 8.45 11.80 16.46
N LEU A 161 8.75 12.19 17.70
CA LEU A 161 9.43 11.30 18.65
C LEU A 161 8.49 10.13 18.97
N MET A 162 8.97 8.92 18.72
CA MET A 162 8.23 7.69 18.97
C MET A 162 8.55 7.11 20.36
N SER A 163 9.83 7.12 20.74
CA SER A 163 10.28 6.74 22.08
C SER A 163 11.72 7.17 22.34
N VAL A 164 12.10 7.18 23.61
CA VAL A 164 13.48 7.28 24.07
C VAL A 164 13.77 6.06 24.93
N VAL A 165 14.77 5.27 24.56
CA VAL A 165 15.14 4.05 25.29
C VAL A 165 16.62 4.07 25.64
N ALA A 166 16.91 3.84 26.91
CA ALA A 166 18.25 3.49 27.36
C ALA A 166 18.40 1.98 27.41
N MET A 167 19.50 1.45 26.88
CA MET A 167 19.83 0.03 26.92
C MET A 167 21.25 -0.16 27.48
N ASP A 168 21.38 -0.96 28.52
CA ASP A 168 22.69 -1.37 29.03
C ASP A 168 23.41 -2.22 27.99
N THR A 169 24.66 -1.88 27.71
CA THR A 169 25.41 -2.52 26.61
C THR A 169 25.80 -3.96 26.89
N ALA A 170 25.95 -4.32 28.20
CA ALA A 170 26.32 -5.65 28.64
C ALA A 170 25.11 -6.54 28.95
N THR A 171 24.17 -6.09 29.75
CA THR A 171 23.06 -6.89 30.25
C THR A 171 21.85 -6.88 29.31
N LYS A 172 21.74 -5.90 28.39
CA LYS A 172 20.59 -5.63 27.53
C LYS A 172 19.32 -5.20 28.28
N GLU A 173 19.46 -4.84 29.58
CA GLU A 173 18.38 -4.17 30.31
C GLU A 173 17.96 -2.90 29.57
N ARG A 174 16.65 -2.65 29.48
CA ARG A 174 16.08 -1.50 28.76
C ARG A 174 15.17 -0.69 29.65
N ILE A 175 15.30 0.61 29.58
CA ILE A 175 14.51 1.57 30.35
C ILE A 175 13.85 2.54 29.36
N ASP A 176 12.54 2.68 29.44
CA ASP A 176 11.81 3.70 28.68
C ASP A 176 12.00 5.07 29.36
N LEU A 177 12.62 5.98 28.64
CA LEU A 177 12.85 7.36 29.08
C LEU A 177 11.88 8.36 28.47
N THR A 178 10.88 7.90 27.72
CA THR A 178 9.93 8.80 27.04
C THR A 178 9.19 9.68 28.05
N ASP A 179 8.81 9.13 29.21
CA ASP A 179 8.15 9.87 30.28
C ASP A 179 9.12 10.72 31.13
N LYS A 180 10.42 10.67 30.87
CA LYS A 180 11.44 11.50 31.52
C LYS A 180 11.73 12.80 30.75
N ILE A 181 10.94 13.09 29.74
CA ILE A 181 11.06 14.33 28.97
C ILE A 181 10.24 15.42 29.67
N THR A 182 10.93 16.46 30.09
CA THR A 182 10.31 17.65 30.68
C THR A 182 10.76 18.87 29.88
N GLU A 183 9.82 19.69 29.41
CA GLU A 183 10.11 20.88 28.59
C GLU A 183 11.01 20.60 27.38
N GLY A 184 10.83 19.42 26.74
CA GLY A 184 11.64 19.00 25.59
C GLY A 184 13.05 18.51 25.93
N VAL A 185 13.38 18.31 27.21
CA VAL A 185 14.70 17.83 27.68
C VAL A 185 14.54 16.49 28.39
N ILE A 186 15.40 15.53 28.01
CA ILE A 186 15.52 14.24 28.71
C ILE A 186 16.42 14.42 29.88
N VAL A 187 15.92 14.18 31.11
CA VAL A 187 16.71 14.25 32.33
C VAL A 187 16.66 12.88 33.01
N TRP A 188 17.81 12.23 33.11
CA TRP A 188 17.91 10.89 33.68
C TRP A 188 19.21 10.66 34.40
N LYS A 189 19.13 10.14 35.65
CA LYS A 189 20.29 9.69 36.41
C LYS A 189 20.70 8.31 35.88
N VAL A 190 21.87 8.23 35.26
CA VAL A 190 22.38 7.02 34.63
C VAL A 190 22.82 6.02 35.70
N PRO A 191 22.24 4.80 35.77
CA PRO A 191 22.72 3.75 36.68
C PRO A 191 24.16 3.34 36.35
N GLU A 192 24.81 2.62 37.28
CA GLU A 192 26.13 2.02 37.02
C GLU A 192 26.11 1.17 35.73
N GLY A 193 27.24 1.12 35.03
CA GLY A 193 27.36 0.42 33.74
C GLY A 193 27.59 1.36 32.57
N ARG A 194 27.44 0.85 31.36
CA ARG A 194 27.54 1.62 30.12
C ARG A 194 26.24 1.51 29.34
N TRP A 195 25.61 2.63 29.06
CA TRP A 195 24.28 2.71 28.50
C TRP A 195 24.29 3.34 27.13
N LYS A 196 23.52 2.76 26.19
CA LYS A 196 23.20 3.34 24.90
C LYS A 196 21.82 3.98 24.96
N ILE A 197 21.78 5.29 24.79
CA ILE A 197 20.52 6.06 24.76
C ILE A 197 20.13 6.25 23.30
N MET A 198 18.93 5.82 22.96
CA MET A 198 18.39 5.84 21.60
C MET A 198 17.08 6.64 21.57
N GLN A 199 17.01 7.64 20.72
CA GLN A 199 15.81 8.39 20.42
C GLN A 199 15.27 7.92 19.08
N PHE A 200 14.09 7.30 19.05
CA PHE A 200 13.44 6.82 17.85
C PHE A 200 12.49 7.88 17.32
N VAL A 201 12.66 8.26 16.05
CA VAL A 201 11.92 9.36 15.44
C VAL A 201 11.27 8.90 14.13
N CYS A 202 10.01 9.24 13.94
CA CYS A 202 9.31 9.06 12.67
C CYS A 202 9.47 10.34 11.85
N VAL A 203 10.23 10.25 10.75
CA VAL A 203 10.59 11.40 9.92
C VAL A 203 10.04 11.25 8.51
N ASN A 204 9.86 12.36 7.80
CA ASN A 204 9.60 12.31 6.36
C ASN A 204 10.77 11.67 5.64
N ASP A 205 10.49 10.71 4.76
CA ASP A 205 11.54 10.02 4.01
C ASP A 205 12.05 10.82 2.82
N GLY A 206 11.20 11.70 2.27
CA GLY A 206 11.44 12.40 1.01
C GLY A 206 10.97 11.61 -0.22
N ASP A 207 10.50 10.40 -0.04
CA ASP A 207 9.89 9.60 -1.11
C ASP A 207 8.57 10.26 -1.55
N PRO A 208 8.26 10.33 -2.86
CA PRO A 208 7.05 10.96 -3.39
C PRO A 208 5.77 10.18 -3.10
N ASN A 209 5.88 8.94 -2.67
CA ASN A 209 4.72 8.09 -2.39
C ASN A 209 4.01 8.46 -1.09
N MET A 210 2.79 8.00 -0.96
CA MET A 210 1.99 8.15 0.24
C MET A 210 2.50 7.29 1.40
N ASP A 211 2.07 7.60 2.62
CA ASP A 211 2.23 6.72 3.78
C ASP A 211 1.28 5.52 3.65
N TYR A 212 1.80 4.38 3.21
CA TYR A 212 1.02 3.15 3.01
C TYR A 212 0.44 2.56 4.30
N LEU A 213 0.86 3.02 5.48
CA LEU A 213 0.34 2.59 6.77
C LEU A 213 -0.82 3.47 7.26
N SER A 214 -1.15 4.54 6.51
CA SER A 214 -2.17 5.52 6.87
C SER A 214 -3.43 5.39 6.02
N LYS A 215 -4.57 5.12 6.65
CA LYS A 215 -5.89 5.09 5.98
C LYS A 215 -6.23 6.43 5.34
N ASP A 216 -5.83 7.53 5.96
CA ASP A 216 -6.09 8.87 5.43
C ASP A 216 -5.25 9.16 4.19
N ALA A 217 -3.99 8.68 4.16
CA ALA A 217 -3.14 8.77 2.99
C ALA A 217 -3.72 7.94 1.81
N ALA A 218 -4.17 6.72 2.08
CA ALA A 218 -4.79 5.88 1.05
C ALA A 218 -6.10 6.50 0.50
N ARG A 219 -6.95 7.08 1.34
CA ARG A 219 -8.15 7.82 0.90
C ARG A 219 -7.81 9.04 0.06
N ALA A 220 -6.79 9.80 0.46
CA ALA A 220 -6.31 10.94 -0.30
C ALA A 220 -5.78 10.52 -1.69
N TYR A 221 -5.07 9.40 -1.76
CA TYR A 221 -4.57 8.83 -3.00
C TYR A 221 -5.73 8.39 -3.92
N VAL A 222 -6.72 7.66 -3.40
CA VAL A 222 -7.93 7.30 -4.15
C VAL A 222 -8.65 8.53 -4.70
N THR A 223 -8.76 9.58 -3.89
CA THR A 223 -9.37 10.87 -4.33
C THR A 223 -8.58 11.50 -5.47
N MET A 224 -7.27 11.40 -5.44
CA MET A 224 -6.39 12.01 -6.44
C MET A 224 -6.33 11.20 -7.75
N THR A 225 -6.53 9.90 -7.69
CA THR A 225 -6.43 8.97 -8.83
C THR A 225 -7.80 8.39 -9.22
N HIS A 226 -8.25 7.36 -8.59
CA HIS A 226 -9.47 6.58 -8.92
C HIS A 226 -10.71 7.44 -9.10
N GLU A 227 -10.98 8.38 -8.17
CA GLU A 227 -12.12 9.30 -8.25
C GLU A 227 -12.08 10.20 -9.47
N GLN A 228 -10.89 10.47 -10.04
CA GLN A 228 -10.77 11.30 -11.23
C GLN A 228 -11.33 10.60 -12.47
N TYR A 229 -11.18 9.30 -12.54
CA TYR A 229 -11.74 8.47 -13.62
C TYR A 229 -13.25 8.30 -13.42
N TYR A 230 -13.67 7.92 -12.22
CA TYR A 230 -15.09 7.68 -11.95
C TYR A 230 -15.96 8.91 -12.20
N LYS A 231 -15.52 10.09 -11.77
CA LYS A 231 -16.27 11.35 -11.98
C LYS A 231 -16.44 11.72 -13.45
N ARG A 232 -15.53 11.28 -14.31
CA ARG A 232 -15.58 11.63 -15.74
C ARG A 232 -16.45 10.68 -16.54
N PHE A 233 -16.36 9.40 -16.27
CA PHE A 233 -17.04 8.38 -17.07
C PHE A 233 -17.57 7.22 -16.22
N PRO A 234 -18.49 7.52 -15.28
CA PRO A 234 -19.05 6.50 -14.38
C PRO A 234 -19.80 5.40 -15.14
N GLN A 235 -20.27 5.66 -16.35
CA GLN A 235 -21.02 4.73 -17.19
C GLN A 235 -20.23 3.48 -17.58
N TYR A 236 -18.91 3.52 -17.57
CA TYR A 236 -18.06 2.38 -17.90
C TYR A 236 -17.73 1.49 -16.70
N PHE A 237 -17.93 1.99 -15.48
CA PHE A 237 -17.64 1.20 -14.27
C PHE A 237 -18.67 0.09 -14.06
N GLY A 238 -18.18 -1.11 -13.69
CA GLY A 238 -18.99 -2.32 -13.52
C GLY A 238 -19.37 -3.01 -14.83
N THR A 239 -19.10 -2.40 -15.98
CA THR A 239 -19.38 -2.96 -17.32
C THR A 239 -18.10 -3.17 -18.12
N THR A 240 -17.47 -2.10 -18.53
CA THR A 240 -16.20 -2.09 -19.29
C THR A 240 -15.00 -1.99 -18.35
N ILE A 241 -15.02 -1.06 -17.39
CA ILE A 241 -14.00 -0.97 -16.33
C ILE A 241 -14.47 -1.86 -15.19
N THR A 242 -13.93 -3.08 -15.15
CA THR A 242 -14.34 -4.14 -14.20
C THR A 242 -13.34 -4.38 -13.08
N GLU A 243 -12.17 -3.78 -13.18
CA GLU A 243 -11.07 -3.96 -12.23
C GLU A 243 -10.30 -2.66 -12.03
N THR A 244 -9.69 -2.52 -10.84
CA THR A 244 -8.60 -1.58 -10.59
C THR A 244 -7.32 -2.37 -10.41
N PHE A 245 -6.19 -1.80 -10.81
CA PHE A 245 -4.89 -2.45 -10.70
C PHE A 245 -3.89 -1.49 -10.05
N PHE A 246 -3.33 -1.91 -8.91
CA PHE A 246 -2.20 -1.24 -8.26
C PHE A 246 -0.91 -2.03 -8.50
N ASP A 247 0.22 -1.34 -8.50
CA ASP A 247 1.50 -1.96 -8.82
C ASP A 247 2.57 -1.60 -7.78
N GLU A 248 3.22 -2.62 -7.21
CA GLU A 248 4.36 -2.58 -6.29
C GLU A 248 4.28 -1.55 -5.14
N PRO A 249 3.15 -1.40 -4.41
CA PRO A 249 3.09 -0.57 -3.21
C PRO A 249 3.88 -1.25 -2.08
N THR A 250 5.13 -0.88 -1.89
CA THR A 250 6.10 -1.69 -1.15
C THR A 250 6.51 -1.10 0.19
N LEU A 251 6.73 -1.98 1.16
CA LEU A 251 7.24 -1.63 2.49
C LEU A 251 8.78 -1.67 2.60
N TYR A 252 9.49 -2.03 1.54
CA TYR A 252 10.96 -2.03 1.54
C TYR A 252 11.59 -0.65 1.24
N ARG A 253 10.79 0.29 0.74
CA ARG A 253 11.21 1.69 0.58
C ARG A 253 11.58 2.30 1.93
N ALA A 254 11.99 3.55 1.96
CA ALA A 254 12.40 4.22 3.19
C ALA A 254 13.47 3.43 3.99
N LYS A 255 14.44 2.88 3.25
CA LYS A 255 15.51 2.02 3.81
C LYS A 255 14.98 0.79 4.57
N GLY A 256 13.83 0.24 4.12
CA GLY A 256 13.16 -0.89 4.77
C GLY A 256 12.45 -0.54 6.08
N ARG A 257 12.39 0.74 6.44
CA ARG A 257 11.83 1.21 7.70
C ARG A 257 10.64 2.14 7.51
N VAL A 258 9.76 1.83 6.54
CA VAL A 258 8.48 2.53 6.39
C VAL A 258 7.75 2.51 7.73
N TRP A 259 7.33 3.68 8.18
CA TRP A 259 6.68 3.88 9.47
C TRP A 259 5.61 4.96 9.40
N THR A 260 4.75 5.02 10.44
CA THR A 260 3.69 6.02 10.53
C THR A 260 3.66 6.67 11.91
N PRO A 261 3.30 7.95 12.01
CA PRO A 261 3.22 8.64 13.29
C PRO A 261 2.21 8.06 14.29
N SER A 262 1.18 7.38 13.83
CA SER A 262 0.15 6.75 14.69
C SER A 262 0.58 5.38 15.25
N PHE A 263 1.73 4.84 14.86
CA PHE A 263 2.13 3.47 15.16
C PHE A 263 2.03 3.10 16.65
N ASN A 264 2.49 3.97 17.55
CA ASN A 264 2.44 3.69 18.99
C ASN A 264 1.01 3.61 19.52
N ASP A 265 0.12 4.42 19.00
CA ASP A 265 -1.29 4.45 19.42
C ASP A 265 -2.00 3.19 18.92
N GLU A 266 -1.74 2.79 17.68
CA GLU A 266 -2.23 1.53 17.10
C GLU A 266 -1.68 0.31 17.86
N TYR A 267 -0.40 0.35 18.26
CA TYR A 267 0.21 -0.71 19.05
C TYR A 267 -0.46 -0.84 20.42
N ARG A 268 -0.64 0.29 21.13
CA ARG A 268 -1.33 0.28 22.42
C ARG A 268 -2.76 -0.20 22.33
N ALA A 269 -3.48 0.23 21.31
CA ALA A 269 -4.86 -0.19 21.08
C ALA A 269 -4.98 -1.70 20.88
N ARG A 270 -4.00 -2.31 20.20
CA ARG A 270 -4.03 -3.75 19.85
C ARG A 270 -3.46 -4.65 20.95
N TYR A 271 -2.39 -4.23 21.61
CA TYR A 271 -1.63 -5.06 22.55
C TYR A 271 -1.72 -4.58 24.01
N GLY A 272 -2.36 -3.46 24.28
CA GLY A 272 -2.51 -2.92 25.65
C GLY A 272 -1.24 -2.36 26.30
N SER A 273 -0.13 -2.27 25.55
CA SER A 273 1.17 -1.84 26.07
C SER A 273 1.90 -0.92 25.10
N SER A 274 2.96 -0.22 25.57
CA SER A 274 3.82 0.59 24.73
C SER A 274 4.82 -0.28 23.96
N PRO A 275 5.10 0.01 22.65
CA PRO A 275 6.16 -0.65 21.92
C PRO A 275 7.56 -0.10 22.22
N ALA A 276 7.69 0.90 23.08
CA ALA A 276 8.94 1.66 23.30
C ALA A 276 10.15 0.76 23.50
N LEU A 277 10.07 -0.20 24.42
CA LEU A 277 11.17 -1.10 24.75
C LEU A 277 11.50 -2.11 23.64
N TYR A 278 10.67 -2.22 22.60
CA TYR A 278 10.92 -3.10 21.47
C TYR A 278 11.64 -2.42 20.29
N TYR A 279 11.60 -1.10 20.21
CA TYR A 279 12.26 -0.37 19.12
C TYR A 279 13.74 -0.70 18.94
N PRO A 280 14.55 -0.86 20.02
CA PRO A 280 15.95 -1.24 19.88
C PRO A 280 16.17 -2.54 19.12
N ALA A 281 15.22 -3.50 19.17
CA ALA A 281 15.30 -4.77 18.46
C ALA A 281 15.41 -4.63 16.94
N LEU A 282 14.94 -3.52 16.37
CA LEU A 282 15.06 -3.25 14.93
C LEU A 282 16.50 -3.02 14.46
N TRP A 283 17.44 -2.76 15.38
CA TRP A 283 18.85 -2.53 15.09
C TRP A 283 19.80 -3.43 15.86
N TYR A 284 19.39 -3.92 17.02
CA TYR A 284 20.26 -4.62 17.97
C TYR A 284 19.64 -5.92 18.45
N ASP A 285 20.49 -6.78 18.96
CA ASP A 285 20.08 -7.85 19.86
C ASP A 285 19.74 -7.22 21.22
N ILE A 286 18.54 -7.49 21.71
CA ILE A 286 18.01 -7.04 22.99
C ILE A 286 17.84 -8.18 24.00
N GLY A 287 18.53 -9.32 23.76
CA GLY A 287 18.41 -10.53 24.54
C GLY A 287 17.32 -11.48 24.06
N PRO A 288 16.79 -12.34 24.94
CA PRO A 288 15.84 -13.41 24.56
C PRO A 288 14.55 -12.92 23.89
N GLU A 289 14.19 -11.65 24.05
CA GLU A 289 12.98 -11.06 23.48
C GLU A 289 13.16 -10.52 22.05
N THR A 290 14.37 -10.55 21.49
CA THR A 290 14.69 -9.91 20.21
C THR A 290 13.73 -10.34 19.09
N GLU A 291 13.56 -11.64 18.91
CA GLU A 291 12.71 -12.19 17.85
C GLU A 291 11.22 -11.85 18.07
N ALA A 292 10.75 -11.97 19.32
CA ALA A 292 9.37 -11.66 19.68
C ALA A 292 9.08 -10.17 19.47
N ALA A 293 9.99 -9.27 19.84
CA ALA A 293 9.88 -7.83 19.65
C ALA A 293 9.80 -7.46 18.15
N ARG A 294 10.70 -8.02 17.34
CA ARG A 294 10.69 -7.83 15.87
C ARG A 294 9.38 -8.32 15.26
N ASN A 295 8.96 -9.54 15.64
CA ASN A 295 7.71 -10.10 15.15
C ASN A 295 6.51 -9.21 15.49
N ALA A 296 6.39 -8.74 16.74
CA ALA A 296 5.28 -7.88 17.16
C ALA A 296 5.24 -6.55 16.37
N LEU A 297 6.41 -5.90 16.17
CA LEU A 297 6.50 -4.65 15.43
C LEU A 297 6.18 -4.84 13.95
N PHE A 298 6.71 -5.88 13.31
CA PHE A 298 6.48 -6.13 11.89
C PHE A 298 5.08 -6.67 11.61
N THR A 299 4.48 -7.45 12.51
CA THR A 299 3.09 -7.91 12.39
C THR A 299 2.15 -6.70 12.38
N LEU A 300 2.28 -5.80 13.35
CA LEU A 300 1.47 -4.58 13.35
C LEU A 300 1.67 -3.74 12.07
N ARG A 301 2.93 -3.58 11.63
CA ARG A 301 3.21 -2.85 10.39
C ARG A 301 2.52 -3.46 9.18
N SER A 302 2.54 -4.79 9.06
CA SER A 302 1.87 -5.52 7.98
C SER A 302 0.35 -5.38 8.05
N ASP A 303 -0.22 -5.45 9.26
CA ASP A 303 -1.65 -5.27 9.46
C ASP A 303 -2.10 -3.85 9.10
N LEU A 304 -1.34 -2.83 9.53
CA LEU A 304 -1.62 -1.43 9.20
C LEU A 304 -1.58 -1.20 7.67
N TYR A 305 -0.59 -1.80 6.99
CA TYR A 305 -0.52 -1.77 5.54
C TYR A 305 -1.76 -2.40 4.90
N ALA A 306 -2.10 -3.63 5.30
CA ALA A 306 -3.24 -4.35 4.75
C ALA A 306 -4.56 -3.59 4.95
N GLU A 307 -4.76 -3.02 6.14
CA GLU A 307 -5.95 -2.25 6.48
C GLU A 307 -6.01 -0.87 5.80
N ALA A 308 -4.86 -0.21 5.65
CA ALA A 308 -4.80 1.13 5.07
C ALA A 308 -4.90 1.08 3.55
N TYR A 309 -3.99 0.40 2.86
CA TYR A 309 -3.89 0.50 1.41
C TYR A 309 -4.77 -0.50 0.65
N PRO A 310 -4.49 -1.83 0.63
CA PRO A 310 -5.27 -2.76 -0.19
C PRO A 310 -6.76 -2.77 0.16
N LEU A 311 -7.09 -2.70 1.46
CA LEU A 311 -8.49 -2.72 1.88
C LEU A 311 -9.24 -1.44 1.48
N THR A 312 -8.58 -0.28 1.48
CA THR A 312 -9.18 0.98 1.01
C THR A 312 -9.46 0.92 -0.49
N ILE A 313 -8.49 0.46 -1.29
CA ILE A 313 -8.68 0.26 -2.74
C ILE A 313 -9.80 -0.76 -3.00
N SER A 314 -9.79 -1.89 -2.31
CA SER A 314 -10.81 -2.94 -2.46
C SER A 314 -12.22 -2.45 -2.17
N ARG A 315 -12.40 -1.70 -1.08
CA ARG A 315 -13.71 -1.13 -0.71
C ARG A 315 -14.20 -0.10 -1.72
N TRP A 316 -13.30 0.75 -2.18
CA TRP A 316 -13.64 1.74 -3.20
C TRP A 316 -14.05 1.04 -4.51
N SER A 317 -13.25 0.10 -4.98
CA SER A 317 -13.52 -0.67 -6.20
C SER A 317 -14.87 -1.37 -6.14
N ALA A 318 -15.15 -2.09 -5.04
CA ALA A 318 -16.42 -2.78 -4.84
C ALA A 318 -17.63 -1.82 -4.84
N ALA A 319 -17.49 -0.65 -4.22
CA ALA A 319 -18.54 0.38 -4.21
C ALA A 319 -18.83 0.95 -5.61
N HIS A 320 -17.90 0.79 -6.55
CA HIS A 320 -18.02 1.28 -7.94
C HIS A 320 -18.15 0.14 -8.98
N GLY A 321 -18.54 -1.07 -8.53
CA GLY A 321 -18.78 -2.21 -9.41
C GLY A 321 -17.53 -2.87 -10.00
N ALA A 322 -16.37 -2.61 -9.42
CA ALA A 322 -15.10 -3.15 -9.87
C ALA A 322 -14.45 -4.07 -8.81
N LEU A 323 -13.53 -4.93 -9.22
CA LEU A 323 -12.67 -5.72 -8.34
C LEU A 323 -11.32 -5.00 -8.16
N ALA A 324 -10.74 -5.07 -6.98
CA ALA A 324 -9.36 -4.64 -6.78
C ALA A 324 -8.41 -5.78 -7.14
N THR A 325 -7.44 -5.48 -7.99
CA THR A 325 -6.34 -6.38 -8.35
C THR A 325 -5.02 -5.64 -8.22
N GLY A 326 -3.92 -6.34 -8.33
CA GLY A 326 -2.61 -5.70 -8.31
C GLY A 326 -1.45 -6.68 -8.19
N HIS A 327 -0.26 -6.12 -8.28
CA HIS A 327 1.01 -6.76 -8.09
C HIS A 327 1.69 -6.14 -6.86
N GLN A 328 2.20 -7.00 -5.93
CA GLN A 328 2.88 -6.59 -4.70
C GLN A 328 4.35 -6.98 -4.70
#